data_d9b9352ea3198d41beee40b6933e4229
#
_entry.id   d9b9352ea3198d41beee40b6933e4229
#
_cell.length_a   1.000
_cell.length_b   1.000
_cell.length_c   1.000
_cell.angle_alpha   90.00
_cell.angle_beta   90.00
_cell.angle_gamma   90.00
#
_symmetry.space_group_name_H-M   'P 1'
#
loop_
_entity.id
_entity.type
_entity.pdbx_description
1 polymer ?
#
loop_
_entity_poly.entity_id
_entity_poly.type
_entity_poly.pdbx_seq_one_letter_code
_entity_poly.pdbx_strand_id
1 'polypeptide(L)'
;ARKMRNYVKAVRAVEVDGVKAATPAPIVLAGHGPKLMQVAADLADGLFLYLQPTAQVAAARKLLGPHKQIHAVVRTVRATDAATARRVARAALGFYLQLPAYHRAWAAAGFTPADYADGGSDRLIDTVAPWGSPAQLKAVIQSYFDAGASHVSLYPIHPDDDYQPGKAGGLLWDWPTLEALAPAA
;
A
#
# COMPACT_ATOMS: atom_id res chain seq x y z
N ALA A 1 -7.52 -18.16 -0.46
CA ALA A 1 -6.51 -18.52 -1.46
C ALA A 1 -7.08 -19.36 -2.63
N ARG A 2 -7.82 -20.48 -2.38
CA ARG A 2 -8.35 -21.35 -3.44
C ARG A 2 -9.20 -20.61 -4.48
N LYS A 3 -10.19 -19.81 -4.05
CA LYS A 3 -11.02 -19.01 -4.96
C LYS A 3 -10.17 -18.07 -5.83
N MET A 4 -9.18 -17.41 -5.23
CA MET A 4 -8.30 -16.49 -5.96
C MET A 4 -7.41 -17.23 -6.97
N ARG A 5 -6.87 -18.41 -6.62
CA ARG A 5 -6.14 -19.24 -7.59
C ARG A 5 -6.99 -19.60 -8.81
N ASN A 6 -8.22 -20.02 -8.60
CA ASN A 6 -9.13 -20.36 -9.67
C ASN A 6 -9.48 -19.13 -10.52
N TYR A 7 -9.69 -17.99 -9.87
CA TYR A 7 -9.98 -16.72 -10.55
C TYR A 7 -8.82 -16.28 -11.46
N VAL A 8 -7.58 -16.24 -10.94
CA VAL A 8 -6.40 -15.87 -11.74
C VAL A 8 -6.21 -16.81 -12.93
N LYS A 9 -6.41 -18.13 -12.74
CA LYS A 9 -6.36 -19.09 -13.85
C LYS A 9 -7.44 -18.84 -14.89
N ALA A 10 -8.66 -18.54 -14.45
CA ALA A 10 -9.76 -18.23 -15.36
C ALA A 10 -9.50 -16.94 -16.16
N VAL A 11 -8.99 -15.88 -15.49
CA VAL A 11 -8.63 -14.63 -16.18
C VAL A 11 -7.55 -14.86 -17.24
N ARG A 12 -6.54 -15.68 -16.96
CA ARG A 12 -5.49 -16.01 -17.95
C ARG A 12 -5.99 -16.85 -19.12
N ALA A 13 -7.06 -17.61 -18.91
CA ALA A 13 -7.66 -18.47 -19.95
C ALA A 13 -8.74 -17.76 -20.79
N VAL A 14 -9.07 -16.49 -20.48
CA VAL A 14 -10.05 -15.74 -21.27
C VAL A 14 -9.48 -15.46 -22.65
N GLU A 15 -10.19 -15.92 -23.66
CA GLU A 15 -9.95 -15.51 -25.06
C GLU A 15 -10.77 -14.25 -25.34
N VAL A 16 -10.13 -13.23 -25.86
CA VAL A 16 -10.76 -11.98 -26.25
C VAL A 16 -10.90 -11.94 -27.77
N ASP A 17 -12.12 -11.74 -28.25
CA ASP A 17 -12.37 -11.48 -29.66
C ASP A 17 -11.86 -10.08 -30.03
N GLY A 18 -10.99 -10.01 -31.05
CA GLY A 18 -10.42 -8.76 -31.52
C GLY A 18 -8.90 -8.80 -31.70
N VAL A 19 -8.32 -7.61 -31.74
CA VAL A 19 -6.86 -7.47 -31.89
C VAL A 19 -6.16 -7.99 -30.63
N LYS A 20 -5.38 -9.06 -30.78
CA LYS A 20 -4.60 -9.63 -29.68
C LYS A 20 -3.34 -8.79 -29.44
N ALA A 21 -3.09 -8.45 -28.19
CA ALA A 21 -1.83 -7.82 -27.80
C ALA A 21 -0.67 -8.79 -28.06
N ALA A 22 0.44 -8.28 -28.58
CA ALA A 22 1.64 -9.07 -28.81
C ALA A 22 2.22 -9.66 -27.51
N THR A 23 2.01 -8.97 -26.41
CA THR A 23 2.39 -9.43 -25.07
C THR A 23 1.15 -9.41 -24.17
N PRO A 24 0.83 -10.48 -23.44
CA PRO A 24 -0.28 -10.49 -22.49
C PRO A 24 -0.10 -9.41 -21.42
N ALA A 25 -1.22 -8.76 -21.04
CA ALA A 25 -1.19 -7.81 -19.95
C ALA A 25 -0.74 -8.48 -18.63
N PRO A 26 0.15 -7.86 -17.84
CA PRO A 26 0.57 -8.42 -16.58
C PRO A 26 -0.58 -8.42 -15.56
N ILE A 27 -0.67 -9.47 -14.76
CA ILE A 27 -1.60 -9.58 -13.66
C ILE A 27 -0.86 -9.26 -12.36
N VAL A 28 -1.21 -8.15 -11.73
CA VAL A 28 -0.71 -7.77 -10.40
C VAL A 28 -1.80 -8.05 -9.38
N LEU A 29 -1.54 -8.96 -8.45
CA LEU A 29 -2.54 -9.44 -7.49
C LEU A 29 -2.46 -8.64 -6.20
N ALA A 30 -3.58 -8.03 -5.76
CA ALA A 30 -3.67 -7.43 -4.44
C ALA A 30 -3.76 -8.51 -3.35
N GLY A 31 -2.90 -8.42 -2.33
CA GLY A 31 -2.92 -9.37 -1.23
C GLY A 31 -1.88 -9.09 -0.17
N HIS A 32 -2.30 -9.09 1.09
CA HIS A 32 -1.45 -8.71 2.22
C HIS A 32 -1.03 -9.90 3.10
N GLY A 33 -1.78 -10.99 3.08
CA GLY A 33 -1.49 -12.15 3.90
C GLY A 33 -0.68 -13.22 3.18
N PRO A 34 0.03 -14.10 3.91
CA PRO A 34 0.97 -15.04 3.33
C PRO A 34 0.35 -15.96 2.28
N LYS A 35 -0.91 -16.36 2.46
CA LYS A 35 -1.62 -17.23 1.50
C LYS A 35 -1.91 -16.54 0.16
N LEU A 36 -2.21 -15.23 0.15
CA LEU A 36 -2.43 -14.49 -1.09
C LEU A 36 -1.10 -14.08 -1.73
N MET A 37 -0.10 -13.74 -0.95
CA MET A 37 1.26 -13.50 -1.44
C MET A 37 1.81 -14.76 -2.14
N GLN A 38 1.55 -15.96 -1.60
CA GLN A 38 1.92 -17.21 -2.26
C GLN A 38 1.15 -17.42 -3.58
N VAL A 39 -0.13 -17.03 -3.65
CA VAL A 39 -0.88 -17.08 -4.93
C VAL A 39 -0.26 -16.13 -5.96
N ALA A 40 0.16 -14.94 -5.55
CA ALA A 40 0.85 -14.00 -6.44
C ALA A 40 2.19 -14.57 -6.91
N ALA A 41 2.97 -15.16 -5.99
CA ALA A 41 4.23 -15.81 -6.33
C ALA A 41 4.07 -16.94 -7.35
N ASP A 42 3.00 -17.73 -7.23
CA ASP A 42 2.78 -18.89 -8.10
C ASP A 42 2.16 -18.51 -9.47
N LEU A 43 1.24 -17.56 -9.51
CA LEU A 43 0.31 -17.40 -10.64
C LEU A 43 0.24 -15.97 -11.22
N ALA A 44 0.74 -14.95 -10.54
CA ALA A 44 0.67 -13.57 -11.00
C ALA A 44 2.06 -13.06 -11.46
N ASP A 45 2.06 -11.93 -12.13
CA ASP A 45 3.28 -11.24 -12.59
C ASP A 45 3.79 -10.25 -11.53
N GLY A 46 2.96 -9.96 -10.54
CA GLY A 46 3.31 -9.09 -9.43
C GLY A 46 2.34 -9.14 -8.25
N LEU A 47 2.69 -8.38 -7.23
CA LEU A 47 1.93 -8.21 -6.00
C LEU A 47 1.69 -6.72 -5.74
N PHE A 48 0.46 -6.39 -5.33
CA PHE A 48 0.06 -5.04 -4.94
C PHE A 48 -0.14 -5.00 -3.43
N LEU A 49 0.61 -4.12 -2.77
CA LEU A 49 0.61 -3.93 -1.32
C LEU A 49 0.10 -2.54 -0.98
N TYR A 50 -0.93 -2.47 -0.15
CA TYR A 50 -1.51 -1.23 0.34
C TYR A 50 -1.45 -1.16 1.86
N LEU A 51 -0.98 -0.04 2.41
CA LEU A 51 -0.79 0.17 3.85
C LEU A 51 0.09 -0.92 4.50
N GLN A 52 1.14 -1.33 3.82
CA GLN A 52 2.09 -2.31 4.33
C GLN A 52 3.45 -1.68 4.59
N PRO A 53 4.09 -2.01 5.72
CA PRO A 53 5.43 -1.51 6.02
C PRO A 53 6.49 -2.14 5.11
N THR A 54 7.66 -1.51 5.03
CA THR A 54 8.81 -1.98 4.23
C THR A 54 9.22 -3.42 4.54
N ALA A 55 9.07 -3.86 5.80
CA ALA A 55 9.32 -5.25 6.19
C ALA A 55 8.46 -6.25 5.41
N GLN A 56 7.19 -5.91 5.12
CA GLN A 56 6.31 -6.74 4.31
C GLN A 56 6.70 -6.70 2.82
N VAL A 57 7.20 -5.58 2.33
CA VAL A 57 7.76 -5.48 0.98
C VAL A 57 8.98 -6.39 0.84
N ALA A 58 9.89 -6.37 1.81
CA ALA A 58 11.06 -7.24 1.83
C ALA A 58 10.68 -8.74 1.88
N ALA A 59 9.68 -9.09 2.71
CA ALA A 59 9.14 -10.45 2.77
C ALA A 59 8.52 -10.87 1.42
N ALA A 60 7.78 -9.97 0.78
CA ALA A 60 7.21 -10.19 -0.54
C ALA A 60 8.31 -10.39 -1.60
N ARG A 61 9.36 -9.56 -1.60
CA ARG A 61 10.49 -9.69 -2.53
C ARG A 61 11.21 -11.04 -2.37
N LYS A 62 11.44 -11.46 -1.13
CA LYS A 62 12.01 -12.79 -0.86
C LYS A 62 11.15 -13.92 -1.41
N LEU A 63 9.82 -13.80 -1.31
CA LEU A 63 8.88 -14.82 -1.77
C LEU A 63 8.71 -14.84 -3.29
N LEU A 64 8.59 -13.66 -3.92
CA LEU A 64 8.31 -13.52 -5.34
C LEU A 64 9.56 -13.67 -6.24
N GLY A 65 10.74 -13.57 -5.65
CA GLY A 65 12.01 -13.55 -6.38
C GLY A 65 12.28 -12.20 -7.06
N PRO A 66 13.37 -12.05 -7.79
CA PRO A 66 13.86 -10.76 -8.28
C PRO A 66 13.06 -10.17 -9.47
N HIS A 67 12.33 -11.00 -10.22
CA HIS A 67 11.78 -10.60 -11.51
C HIS A 67 10.30 -10.17 -11.46
N LYS A 68 9.53 -10.57 -10.43
CA LYS A 68 8.13 -10.20 -10.32
C LYS A 68 7.97 -8.79 -9.77
N GLN A 69 6.94 -8.10 -10.24
CA GLN A 69 6.65 -6.73 -9.80
C GLN A 69 6.12 -6.70 -8.38
N ILE A 70 6.53 -5.72 -7.59
CA ILE A 70 5.94 -5.39 -6.30
C ILE A 70 5.59 -3.92 -6.32
N HIS A 71 4.28 -3.65 -6.27
CA HIS A 71 3.74 -2.30 -6.22
C HIS A 71 3.35 -2.00 -4.78
N ALA A 72 3.94 -0.97 -4.19
CA ALA A 72 3.59 -0.48 -2.86
C ALA A 72 2.82 0.82 -2.97
N VAL A 73 1.66 0.92 -2.31
CA VAL A 73 0.96 2.19 -2.18
C VAL A 73 1.18 2.72 -0.78
N VAL A 74 1.76 3.91 -0.71
CA VAL A 74 2.15 4.56 0.52
C VAL A 74 1.29 5.81 0.70
N ARG A 75 0.53 5.87 1.78
CA ARG A 75 -0.10 7.12 2.21
C ARG A 75 0.95 7.99 2.88
N THR A 76 0.92 9.28 2.60
CA THR A 76 1.88 10.23 3.18
C THR A 76 1.16 11.46 3.69
N VAL A 77 1.69 12.08 4.71
CA VAL A 77 1.21 13.39 5.20
C VAL A 77 2.38 14.35 5.25
N ARG A 78 2.32 15.43 4.47
CA ARG A 78 3.29 16.51 4.58
C ARG A 78 2.89 17.44 5.72
N ALA A 79 3.51 17.29 6.86
CA ALA A 79 3.24 18.06 8.06
C ALA A 79 4.53 18.36 8.84
N THR A 80 4.49 19.41 9.63
CA THR A 80 5.62 19.83 10.49
C THR A 80 5.49 19.32 11.92
N ASP A 81 4.32 18.84 12.30
CA ASP A 81 4.05 18.33 13.65
C ASP A 81 3.29 17.01 13.62
N ALA A 82 3.55 16.19 14.63
CA ALA A 82 2.99 14.86 14.78
C ALA A 82 1.47 14.87 15.06
N ALA A 83 0.98 15.88 15.78
CA ALA A 83 -0.43 15.92 16.19
C ALA A 83 -1.32 16.08 14.96
N THR A 84 -1.02 17.02 14.09
CA THR A 84 -1.73 17.24 12.81
C THR A 84 -1.60 16.00 11.93
N ALA A 85 -0.38 15.50 11.71
CA ALA A 85 -0.14 14.35 10.85
C ALA A 85 -0.94 13.12 11.28
N ARG A 86 -0.85 12.76 12.55
CA ARG A 86 -1.53 11.58 13.10
C ARG A 86 -3.05 11.76 13.15
N ARG A 87 -3.53 12.97 13.39
CA ARG A 87 -4.97 13.26 13.36
C ARG A 87 -5.57 12.95 11.99
N VAL A 88 -5.01 13.51 10.92
CA VAL A 88 -5.54 13.30 9.56
C VAL A 88 -5.30 11.87 9.07
N ALA A 89 -4.16 11.26 9.42
CA ALA A 89 -3.88 9.88 9.09
C ALA A 89 -4.86 8.91 9.75
N ARG A 90 -5.16 9.07 11.05
CA ARG A 90 -6.17 8.26 11.75
C ARG A 90 -7.55 8.38 11.12
N ALA A 91 -7.97 9.58 10.79
CA ALA A 91 -9.25 9.81 10.11
C ALA A 91 -9.30 9.08 8.76
N ALA A 92 -8.26 9.21 7.94
CA ALA A 92 -8.18 8.55 6.64
C ALA A 92 -8.03 7.02 6.72
N LEU A 93 -7.45 6.50 7.80
CA LEU A 93 -7.21 5.06 8.01
C LEU A 93 -8.31 4.38 8.82
N GLY A 94 -9.26 5.10 9.40
CA GLY A 94 -10.25 4.59 10.35
C GLY A 94 -11.03 3.37 9.85
N PHE A 95 -11.36 3.31 8.56
CA PHE A 95 -11.97 2.14 7.94
C PHE A 95 -11.03 0.92 7.95
N TYR A 96 -9.77 1.10 7.58
CA TYR A 96 -8.79 0.02 7.47
C TYR A 96 -8.41 -0.56 8.82
N LEU A 97 -8.40 0.28 9.87
CA LEU A 97 -8.14 -0.12 11.26
C LEU A 97 -9.19 -1.08 11.83
N GLN A 98 -10.35 -1.20 11.19
CA GLN A 98 -11.40 -2.13 11.58
C GLN A 98 -11.36 -3.47 10.82
N LEU A 99 -10.51 -3.59 9.81
CA LEU A 99 -10.53 -4.75 8.91
C LEU A 99 -9.59 -5.87 9.38
N PRO A 100 -10.12 -7.07 9.71
CA PRO A 100 -9.30 -8.21 10.15
C PRO A 100 -8.22 -8.63 9.15
N ALA A 101 -8.38 -8.29 7.86
CA ALA A 101 -7.38 -8.58 6.85
C ALA A 101 -6.09 -7.77 7.07
N TYR A 102 -6.22 -6.49 7.43
CA TYR A 102 -5.10 -5.62 7.77
C TYR A 102 -4.47 -5.99 9.11
N HIS A 103 -5.29 -6.30 10.13
CA HIS A 103 -4.77 -6.79 11.42
C HIS A 103 -3.83 -7.99 11.25
N ARG A 104 -4.24 -8.98 10.44
CA ARG A 104 -3.38 -10.16 10.16
C ARG A 104 -2.09 -9.80 9.42
N ALA A 105 -2.15 -8.83 8.51
CA ALA A 105 -0.98 -8.39 7.77
C ALA A 105 -0.02 -7.60 8.67
N TRP A 106 -0.55 -6.68 9.47
CA TRP A 106 0.25 -5.90 10.42
C TRP A 106 0.82 -6.77 11.55
N ALA A 107 0.06 -7.76 12.03
CA ALA A 107 0.57 -8.74 12.99
C ALA A 107 1.79 -9.50 12.44
N ALA A 108 1.79 -9.85 11.16
CA ALA A 108 2.94 -10.47 10.51
C ALA A 108 4.16 -9.52 10.40
N ALA A 109 3.94 -8.22 10.53
CA ALA A 109 4.98 -7.19 10.61
C ALA A 109 5.34 -6.79 12.06
N GLY A 110 4.83 -7.51 13.06
CA GLY A 110 5.16 -7.31 14.48
C GLY A 110 4.27 -6.29 15.22
N PHE A 111 3.11 -5.94 14.66
CA PHE A 111 2.09 -5.16 15.37
C PHE A 111 1.18 -6.09 16.19
N THR A 112 0.64 -5.57 17.27
CA THR A 112 -0.20 -6.28 18.23
C THR A 112 -1.64 -5.76 18.19
N PRO A 113 -2.62 -6.44 18.79
CA PRO A 113 -3.98 -5.92 18.91
C PRO A 113 -4.09 -4.53 19.50
N ALA A 114 -3.19 -4.15 20.42
CA ALA A 114 -3.12 -2.81 20.98
C ALA A 114 -2.75 -1.74 19.95
N ASP A 115 -2.04 -2.11 18.89
CA ASP A 115 -1.63 -1.16 17.84
C ASP A 115 -2.76 -0.75 16.90
N TYR A 116 -3.82 -1.56 16.75
CA TYR A 116 -4.97 -1.22 15.90
C TYR A 116 -6.26 -0.97 16.67
N ALA A 117 -6.20 -1.00 18.01
CA ALA A 117 -7.28 -0.53 18.88
C ALA A 117 -7.32 1.01 18.92
N ASP A 118 -8.44 1.56 19.35
CA ASP A 118 -8.66 2.97 19.73
C ASP A 118 -8.16 3.98 18.67
N GLY A 119 -8.36 3.67 17.41
CA GLY A 119 -7.96 4.54 16.29
C GLY A 119 -6.49 4.37 15.86
N GLY A 120 -5.81 3.37 16.37
CA GLY A 120 -4.44 3.02 16.00
C GLY A 120 -3.37 3.70 16.85
N SER A 121 -2.35 2.92 17.25
CA SER A 121 -1.18 3.46 17.95
C SER A 121 -0.39 4.43 17.08
N ASP A 122 0.32 5.36 17.69
CA ASP A 122 1.24 6.26 16.96
C ASP A 122 2.25 5.46 16.13
N ARG A 123 2.76 4.36 16.68
CA ARG A 123 3.69 3.46 15.99
C ARG A 123 3.11 2.88 14.70
N LEU A 124 1.88 2.42 14.72
CA LEU A 124 1.22 1.89 13.52
C LEU A 124 0.95 3.00 12.52
N ILE A 125 0.34 4.10 12.97
CA ILE A 125 -0.03 5.23 12.12
C ILE A 125 1.20 5.78 11.41
N ASP A 126 2.29 6.09 12.14
CA ASP A 126 3.53 6.62 11.56
C ASP A 126 4.20 5.65 10.57
N THR A 127 3.98 4.34 10.76
CA THR A 127 4.53 3.32 9.86
C THR A 127 3.75 3.20 8.55
N VAL A 128 2.42 3.24 8.59
CA VAL A 128 1.59 2.98 7.40
C VAL A 128 1.10 4.26 6.70
N ALA A 129 1.25 5.39 7.37
CA ALA A 129 1.05 6.73 6.82
C ALA A 129 2.17 7.66 7.29
N PRO A 130 3.40 7.46 6.80
CA PRO A 130 4.56 8.27 7.19
C PRO A 130 4.31 9.75 6.90
N TRP A 131 4.88 10.59 7.73
CA TRP A 131 4.71 12.02 7.67
C TRP A 131 6.03 12.78 7.85
N GLY A 132 6.06 14.03 7.46
CA GLY A 132 7.23 14.91 7.64
C GLY A 132 7.44 15.88 6.49
N SER A 133 8.64 16.42 6.41
CA SER A 133 9.10 17.26 5.32
C SER A 133 9.24 16.46 4.01
N PRO A 134 9.27 17.11 2.85
CA PRO A 134 9.53 16.43 1.58
C PRO A 134 10.80 15.57 1.58
N ALA A 135 11.87 16.03 2.23
CA ALA A 135 13.11 15.27 2.32
C ALA A 135 12.94 13.97 3.13
N GLN A 136 12.24 14.02 4.25
CA GLN A 136 11.92 12.85 5.06
C GLN A 136 11.02 11.87 4.30
N LEU A 137 9.99 12.38 3.61
CA LEU A 137 9.10 11.54 2.81
C LEU A 137 9.83 10.90 1.63
N LYS A 138 10.75 11.61 0.96
CA LYS A 138 11.61 11.00 -0.08
C LYS A 138 12.49 9.88 0.47
N ALA A 139 13.05 10.03 1.66
CA ALA A 139 13.82 8.98 2.31
C ALA A 139 12.94 7.74 2.64
N VAL A 140 11.71 7.95 3.07
CA VAL A 140 10.75 6.85 3.26
C VAL A 140 10.44 6.15 1.94
N ILE A 141 10.15 6.91 0.87
CA ILE A 141 9.89 6.33 -0.45
C ILE A 141 11.08 5.48 -0.91
N GLN A 142 12.30 6.00 -0.74
CA GLN A 142 13.53 5.25 -1.06
C GLN A 142 13.61 3.94 -0.27
N SER A 143 13.25 3.93 1.01
CA SER A 143 13.26 2.70 1.81
C SER A 143 12.32 1.61 1.29
N TYR A 144 11.23 1.96 0.60
CA TYR A 144 10.38 0.99 -0.08
C TYR A 144 11.07 0.37 -1.31
N PHE A 145 11.80 1.18 -2.08
CA PHE A 145 12.62 0.66 -3.19
C PHE A 145 13.75 -0.23 -2.68
N ASP A 146 14.44 0.18 -1.62
CA ASP A 146 15.51 -0.60 -0.97
C ASP A 146 14.99 -1.94 -0.43
N ALA A 147 13.74 -1.97 0.06
CA ALA A 147 13.05 -3.18 0.48
C ALA A 147 12.63 -4.07 -0.71
N GLY A 148 12.75 -3.60 -1.95
CA GLY A 148 12.49 -4.36 -3.15
C GLY A 148 11.18 -4.03 -3.86
N ALA A 149 10.52 -2.91 -3.58
CA ALA A 149 9.42 -2.45 -4.41
C ALA A 149 9.91 -2.13 -5.83
N SER A 150 9.14 -2.52 -6.84
CA SER A 150 9.38 -2.17 -8.24
C SER A 150 8.72 -0.85 -8.60
N HIS A 151 7.68 -0.49 -7.87
CA HIS A 151 6.90 0.72 -8.06
C HIS A 151 6.33 1.18 -6.72
N VAL A 152 6.39 2.49 -6.47
CA VAL A 152 5.79 3.13 -5.30
C VAL A 152 4.77 4.16 -5.78
N SER A 153 3.50 3.93 -5.46
CA SER A 153 2.43 4.88 -5.70
C SER A 153 2.20 5.71 -4.44
N LEU A 154 2.12 7.02 -4.59
CA LEU A 154 1.86 7.92 -3.48
C LEU A 154 0.37 8.23 -3.40
N TYR A 155 -0.14 8.23 -2.19
CA TYR A 155 -1.49 8.67 -1.88
C TYR A 155 -1.43 9.70 -0.74
N PRO A 156 -1.12 10.98 -1.06
CA PRO A 156 -0.99 12.03 -0.06
C PRO A 156 -2.33 12.28 0.65
N ILE A 157 -2.25 12.54 1.94
CA ILE A 157 -3.36 13.01 2.77
C ILE A 157 -3.06 14.48 3.08
N HIS A 158 -3.97 15.37 2.71
CA HIS A 158 -3.81 16.80 2.97
C HIS A 158 -3.87 17.07 4.49
N PRO A 159 -2.97 17.85 5.07
CA PRO A 159 -2.94 18.11 6.52
C PRO A 159 -4.19 18.81 7.05
N ASP A 160 -4.90 19.55 6.19
CA ASP A 160 -6.15 20.24 6.54
C ASP A 160 -7.40 19.41 6.17
N ASP A 161 -7.25 18.13 5.78
CA ASP A 161 -8.39 17.30 5.44
C ASP A 161 -9.22 16.99 6.70
N ASP A 162 -10.51 17.22 6.61
CA ASP A 162 -11.51 16.89 7.63
C ASP A 162 -12.21 15.55 7.34
N TYR A 163 -11.49 14.62 6.73
CA TYR A 163 -12.00 13.32 6.31
C TYR A 163 -13.00 12.74 7.31
N GLN A 164 -14.23 12.49 6.84
CA GLN A 164 -15.28 11.85 7.62
C GLN A 164 -15.62 10.50 6.99
N PRO A 165 -15.48 9.38 7.71
CA PRO A 165 -15.82 8.06 7.20
C PRO A 165 -17.25 8.03 6.70
N GLY A 166 -17.46 7.53 5.49
CA GLY A 166 -18.81 7.40 4.89
C GLY A 166 -19.31 8.62 4.12
N LYS A 167 -18.60 9.74 4.11
CA LYS A 167 -18.89 10.83 3.16
C LYS A 167 -18.10 10.62 1.87
N ALA A 168 -18.79 10.47 0.76
CA ALA A 168 -18.17 10.53 -0.55
C ALA A 168 -17.68 11.97 -0.80
N GLY A 169 -16.42 12.13 -1.18
CA GLY A 169 -15.92 13.39 -1.74
C GLY A 169 -15.30 14.39 -0.76
N GLY A 170 -14.63 13.93 0.30
CA GLY A 170 -13.95 14.82 1.25
C GLY A 170 -12.43 14.77 1.25
N LEU A 171 -11.80 14.15 0.24
CA LEU A 171 -10.34 14.13 0.16
C LEU A 171 -9.85 15.36 -0.58
N LEU A 172 -9.21 16.26 0.13
CA LEU A 172 -8.47 17.34 -0.48
C LEU A 172 -7.24 16.78 -1.22
N TRP A 173 -7.04 17.20 -2.48
CA TRP A 173 -5.85 16.83 -3.23
C TRP A 173 -4.64 17.64 -2.73
N ASP A 174 -3.62 16.95 -2.28
CA ASP A 174 -2.36 17.59 -1.87
C ASP A 174 -1.38 17.66 -3.04
N TRP A 175 -1.71 18.52 -4.03
CA TRP A 175 -0.86 18.79 -5.18
C TRP A 175 0.55 19.25 -4.79
N PRO A 176 0.72 20.17 -3.82
CA PRO A 176 2.05 20.60 -3.40
C PRO A 176 2.92 19.46 -2.85
N THR A 177 2.33 18.44 -2.25
CA THR A 177 3.07 17.24 -1.83
C THR A 177 3.45 16.38 -3.02
N LEU A 178 2.55 16.16 -3.98
CA LEU A 178 2.87 15.41 -5.20
C LEU A 178 3.99 16.08 -6.00
N GLU A 179 3.94 17.39 -6.19
CA GLU A 179 4.99 18.16 -6.87
C GLU A 179 6.33 18.06 -6.13
N ALA A 180 6.32 18.23 -4.79
CA ALA A 180 7.53 18.16 -3.97
C ALA A 180 8.18 16.76 -3.94
N LEU A 181 7.39 15.70 -4.14
CA LEU A 181 7.85 14.32 -4.13
C LEU A 181 8.10 13.75 -5.54
N ALA A 182 7.72 14.47 -6.58
CA ALA A 182 7.97 14.06 -7.96
C ALA A 182 9.47 13.80 -8.19
N PRO A 183 9.83 12.81 -9.03
CA PRO A 183 11.20 12.66 -9.51
C PRO A 183 11.70 13.94 -10.16
N ALA A 184 12.98 14.21 -10.06
CA ALA A 184 13.60 15.27 -10.86
C ALA A 184 13.44 14.90 -12.35
N ALA A 185 13.05 15.91 -13.16
CA ALA A 185 12.92 15.77 -14.59
C ALA A 185 14.29 15.52 -15.26
#